data_382fa53d94da01957cbb8cc9e0dae2eb
#
_entry.id   382fa53d94da01957cbb8cc9e0dae2eb
#
_cell.length_a   1.000
_cell.length_b   1.000
_cell.length_c   1.000
_cell.angle_alpha   90.00
_cell.angle_beta   90.00
_cell.angle_gamma   90.00
#
_symmetry.space_group_name_H-M   'P 1'
#
loop_
_entity.id
_entity.type
_entity.pdbx_description
1 polymer ?
#
loop_
_entity_poly.entity_id
_entity_poly.type
_entity_poly.pdbx_seq_one_letter_code
_entity_poly.pdbx_strand_id
1 'polypeptide(L)'
;EDKYCLITRSDFDGLVSAVLLKELDMIDDILFVHPKDMQDGKIAVTDRDITTNLPYVPGVYMCFDHHYSETKRAGEHPNLIIDPDMPSAARVVYNYFGGKEKFPNIPEDLLTAVDKADSAKFDREDILNPVGWTLLSFIMDSRTGLGYHHKFRISNYQLMMKLISLCRDKSAEEVLCDPDVRERIE
;
A
#
# COMPACT_ATOMS: atom_id res chain seq x y z
N GLU A 1 -16.22 -11.75 -14.60
CA GLU A 1 -16.59 -10.45 -14.07
C GLU A 1 -15.45 -9.44 -14.24
N ASP A 2 -15.85 -8.20 -14.46
CA ASP A 2 -14.88 -7.14 -14.65
C ASP A 2 -14.22 -6.77 -13.35
N LYS A 3 -12.90 -6.66 -13.37
CA LYS A 3 -12.12 -6.23 -12.22
C LYS A 3 -11.58 -4.83 -12.44
N TYR A 4 -11.02 -4.27 -11.39
CA TYR A 4 -10.53 -2.90 -11.39
C TYR A 4 -9.00 -2.86 -11.46
N CYS A 5 -8.48 -1.71 -11.86
CA CYS A 5 -7.05 -1.40 -11.71
C CYS A 5 -6.86 -0.63 -10.41
N LEU A 6 -5.90 -1.04 -9.61
CA LEU A 6 -5.52 -0.27 -8.42
C LEU A 6 -4.43 0.71 -8.82
N ILE A 7 -4.64 1.99 -8.51
CA ILE A 7 -3.61 3.03 -8.64
C ILE A 7 -3.22 3.44 -7.22
N THR A 8 -1.96 3.28 -6.89
CA THR A 8 -1.49 3.53 -5.53
C THR A 8 -0.03 3.98 -5.53
N ARG A 9 0.50 4.22 -4.33
CA ARG A 9 1.91 4.60 -4.18
C ARG A 9 2.78 3.35 -4.08
N SER A 10 4.04 3.49 -4.49
CA SER A 10 5.02 2.40 -4.41
C SER A 10 5.66 2.40 -3.01
N ASP A 11 4.86 2.11 -2.00
CA ASP A 11 5.29 2.05 -0.61
C ASP A 11 4.56 0.89 0.10
N PHE A 12 4.81 0.74 1.40
CA PHE A 12 4.26 -0.38 2.16
C PHE A 12 2.72 -0.26 2.28
N ASP A 13 2.19 0.95 2.44
CA ASP A 13 0.74 1.16 2.48
C ASP A 13 0.10 0.74 1.15
N GLY A 14 0.74 1.10 0.03
CA GLY A 14 0.28 0.66 -1.29
C GLY A 14 0.33 -0.85 -1.45
N LEU A 15 1.39 -1.48 -0.95
CA LEU A 15 1.52 -2.94 -0.98
C LEU A 15 0.39 -3.61 -0.22
N VAL A 16 0.12 -3.18 1.01
CA VAL A 16 -0.92 -3.81 1.83
C VAL A 16 -2.30 -3.54 1.26
N SER A 17 -2.56 -2.33 0.74
CA SER A 17 -3.82 -2.04 0.05
C SER A 17 -4.05 -3.01 -1.11
N ALA A 18 -2.99 -3.29 -1.89
CA ALA A 18 -3.07 -4.25 -3.00
C ALA A 18 -3.34 -5.67 -2.49
N VAL A 19 -2.69 -6.06 -1.40
CA VAL A 19 -2.92 -7.38 -0.79
C VAL A 19 -4.38 -7.55 -0.42
N LEU A 20 -4.97 -6.53 0.23
CA LEU A 20 -6.37 -6.59 0.66
C LEU A 20 -7.32 -6.67 -0.54
N LEU A 21 -7.10 -5.86 -1.56
CA LEU A 21 -7.98 -5.86 -2.74
C LEU A 21 -7.81 -7.12 -3.58
N LYS A 22 -6.61 -7.69 -3.62
CA LYS A 22 -6.39 -9.00 -4.25
C LYS A 22 -7.11 -10.11 -3.49
N GLU A 23 -7.11 -10.04 -2.16
CA GLU A 23 -7.81 -11.03 -1.33
C GLU A 23 -9.32 -11.02 -1.62
N LEU A 24 -9.88 -9.85 -1.94
CA LEU A 24 -11.28 -9.72 -2.34
C LEU A 24 -11.53 -10.04 -3.81
N ASP A 25 -10.47 -10.33 -4.55
CA ASP A 25 -10.55 -10.60 -6.00
C ASP A 25 -11.15 -9.43 -6.79
N MET A 26 -10.87 -8.21 -6.36
CA MET A 26 -11.41 -7.00 -6.98
C MET A 26 -10.51 -6.38 -8.03
N ILE A 27 -9.22 -6.66 -8.00
CA ILE A 27 -8.26 -6.02 -8.91
C ILE A 27 -7.49 -7.07 -9.71
N ASP A 28 -7.17 -6.72 -10.95
CA ASP A 28 -6.37 -7.57 -11.83
C ASP A 28 -5.12 -6.86 -12.35
N ASP A 29 -4.99 -5.57 -12.08
CA ASP A 29 -3.82 -4.80 -12.50
C ASP A 29 -3.52 -3.73 -11.47
N ILE A 30 -2.27 -3.28 -11.42
CA ILE A 30 -1.81 -2.29 -10.44
C ILE A 30 -0.86 -1.33 -11.12
N LEU A 31 -1.08 -0.03 -10.87
CA LEU A 31 -0.22 1.04 -11.34
C LEU A 31 0.30 1.81 -10.13
N PHE A 32 1.62 1.97 -10.04
CA PHE A 32 2.25 2.73 -8.97
C PHE A 32 2.59 4.13 -9.47
N VAL A 33 2.12 5.16 -8.76
CA VAL A 33 2.30 6.54 -9.16
C VAL A 33 2.75 7.41 -8.00
N HIS A 34 3.31 8.58 -8.32
CA HIS A 34 3.66 9.57 -7.33
C HIS A 34 2.43 10.47 -7.06
N PRO A 35 2.16 10.84 -5.81
CA PRO A 35 0.99 11.68 -5.48
C PRO A 35 0.94 13.00 -6.25
N LYS A 36 2.10 13.61 -6.49
CA LYS A 36 2.16 14.87 -7.24
C LYS A 36 1.68 14.71 -8.68
N ASP A 37 2.06 13.60 -9.33
CA ASP A 37 1.62 13.33 -10.71
C ASP A 37 0.11 13.15 -10.76
N MET A 38 -0.45 12.52 -9.73
CA MET A 38 -1.89 12.35 -9.61
C MET A 38 -2.59 13.70 -9.44
N GLN A 39 -2.07 14.53 -8.54
CA GLN A 39 -2.64 15.86 -8.26
C GLN A 39 -2.54 16.79 -9.48
N ASP A 40 -1.45 16.68 -10.23
CA ASP A 40 -1.21 17.53 -11.41
C ASP A 40 -1.97 17.07 -12.65
N GLY A 41 -2.76 16.00 -12.53
CA GLY A 41 -3.58 15.51 -13.64
C GLY A 41 -2.80 14.76 -14.71
N LYS A 42 -1.59 14.29 -14.39
CA LYS A 42 -0.76 13.56 -15.35
C LYS A 42 -1.20 12.10 -15.53
N ILE A 43 -2.04 11.61 -14.64
CA ILE A 43 -2.51 10.22 -14.65
C ILE A 43 -3.96 10.22 -15.12
N ALA A 44 -4.23 9.57 -16.24
CA ALA A 44 -5.60 9.41 -16.74
C ALA A 44 -6.31 8.35 -15.89
N VAL A 45 -7.50 8.70 -15.39
CA VAL A 45 -8.30 7.80 -14.57
C VAL A 45 -9.63 7.53 -15.21
N THR A 46 -10.21 6.38 -14.91
CA THR A 46 -11.53 5.97 -15.41
C THR A 46 -12.33 5.35 -14.27
N ASP A 47 -13.61 5.04 -14.55
CA ASP A 47 -14.47 4.35 -13.60
C ASP A 47 -14.08 2.88 -13.37
N ARG A 48 -12.97 2.44 -14.00
CA ARG A 48 -12.37 1.13 -13.77
C ARG A 48 -11.20 1.19 -12.81
N ASP A 49 -10.93 2.35 -12.23
CA ASP A 49 -9.77 2.57 -11.36
C ASP A 49 -10.20 2.77 -9.92
N ILE A 50 -9.45 2.13 -9.01
CA ILE A 50 -9.54 2.34 -7.56
C ILE A 50 -8.23 2.97 -7.13
N THR A 51 -8.28 4.07 -6.35
CA THR A 51 -7.07 4.70 -5.84
C THR A 51 -6.98 4.56 -4.33
N THR A 52 -5.78 4.40 -3.82
CA THR A 52 -5.51 4.37 -2.38
C THR A 52 -4.33 5.26 -2.06
N ASN A 53 -4.45 6.03 -0.98
CA ASN A 53 -3.39 6.90 -0.46
C ASN A 53 -2.89 7.93 -1.48
N LEU A 54 -3.80 8.40 -2.33
CA LEU A 54 -3.52 9.38 -3.39
C LEU A 54 -4.58 10.48 -3.36
N PRO A 55 -4.26 11.69 -3.87
CA PRO A 55 -5.27 12.74 -3.97
C PRO A 55 -6.47 12.30 -4.80
N TYR A 56 -7.66 12.69 -4.36
CA TYR A 56 -8.88 12.36 -5.08
C TYR A 56 -8.91 13.01 -6.47
N VAL A 57 -9.24 12.22 -7.46
CA VAL A 57 -9.43 12.67 -8.84
C VAL A 57 -10.82 12.25 -9.29
N PRO A 58 -11.67 13.18 -9.75
CA PRO A 58 -13.00 12.82 -10.25
C PRO A 58 -12.91 11.83 -11.41
N GLY A 59 -13.84 10.91 -11.44
CA GLY A 59 -13.91 9.89 -12.49
C GLY A 59 -13.47 8.50 -12.06
N VAL A 60 -12.78 8.38 -10.92
CA VAL A 60 -12.39 7.05 -10.40
C VAL A 60 -13.62 6.31 -9.89
N TYR A 61 -13.52 4.98 -9.85
CA TYR A 61 -14.57 4.16 -9.25
C TYR A 61 -14.67 4.41 -7.75
N MET A 62 -13.55 4.29 -7.03
CA MET A 62 -13.46 4.57 -5.60
C MET A 62 -12.08 5.12 -5.26
N CYS A 63 -12.02 5.97 -4.25
CA CYS A 63 -10.77 6.50 -3.69
C CYS A 63 -10.78 6.29 -2.19
N PHE A 64 -9.72 5.67 -1.67
CA PHE A 64 -9.54 5.44 -0.24
C PHE A 64 -8.37 6.28 0.27
N ASP A 65 -8.59 7.03 1.33
CA ASP A 65 -7.55 7.89 1.88
C ASP A 65 -7.77 8.11 3.39
N HIS A 66 -6.76 8.64 4.06
CA HIS A 66 -6.81 8.93 5.49
C HIS A 66 -6.25 10.30 5.84
N HIS A 67 -5.93 11.13 4.85
CA HIS A 67 -5.36 12.46 5.09
C HIS A 67 -6.45 13.49 5.37
N TYR A 68 -6.39 14.14 6.53
CA TYR A 68 -7.34 15.17 6.91
C TYR A 68 -7.40 16.31 5.88
N SER A 69 -6.24 16.70 5.34
CA SER A 69 -6.17 17.77 4.34
C SER A 69 -6.98 17.46 3.10
N GLU A 70 -7.13 16.19 2.76
CA GLU A 70 -7.89 15.80 1.58
C GLU A 70 -9.40 16.00 1.77
N THR A 71 -9.90 15.92 3.00
CA THR A 71 -11.32 16.20 3.27
C THR A 71 -11.66 17.65 2.91
N LYS A 72 -10.72 18.57 3.12
CA LYS A 72 -10.91 19.99 2.80
C LYS A 72 -10.71 20.27 1.33
N ARG A 73 -9.69 19.66 0.72
CA ARG A 73 -9.36 19.88 -0.69
C ARG A 73 -10.43 19.33 -1.62
N ALA A 74 -10.83 18.10 -1.40
CA ALA A 74 -11.72 17.38 -2.32
C ALA A 74 -13.19 17.57 -2.01
N GLY A 75 -13.55 17.82 -0.74
CA GLY A 75 -14.94 17.87 -0.31
C GLY A 75 -15.53 16.47 -0.19
N GLU A 76 -16.85 16.38 -0.17
CA GLU A 76 -17.55 15.12 -0.02
C GLU A 76 -17.96 14.56 -1.38
N HIS A 77 -17.70 13.27 -1.60
CA HIS A 77 -18.12 12.55 -2.80
C HIS A 77 -18.52 11.13 -2.40
N PRO A 78 -19.55 10.56 -3.04
CA PRO A 78 -20.01 9.19 -2.68
C PRO A 78 -18.94 8.13 -2.87
N ASN A 79 -18.01 8.35 -3.80
CA ASN A 79 -16.93 7.41 -4.13
C ASN A 79 -15.61 7.74 -3.42
N LEU A 80 -15.60 8.75 -2.57
CA LEU A 80 -14.42 9.10 -1.75
C LEU A 80 -14.65 8.57 -0.35
N ILE A 81 -13.89 7.54 0.01
CA ILE A 81 -13.93 6.91 1.33
C ILE A 81 -12.70 7.39 2.08
N ILE A 82 -12.91 8.30 3.01
CA ILE A 82 -11.81 8.91 3.74
C ILE A 82 -12.09 8.83 5.25
N ASP A 83 -11.07 8.43 6.00
CA ASP A 83 -11.16 8.36 7.47
C ASP A 83 -9.86 8.90 8.06
N PRO A 84 -9.85 10.19 8.46
CA PRO A 84 -8.64 10.80 9.01
C PRO A 84 -8.18 10.21 10.35
N ASP A 85 -9.04 9.48 11.03
CA ASP A 85 -8.69 8.84 12.29
C ASP A 85 -7.88 7.55 12.08
N MET A 86 -7.85 7.04 10.85
CA MET A 86 -7.11 5.82 10.55
C MET A 86 -5.66 6.12 10.23
N PRO A 87 -4.73 5.25 10.68
CA PRO A 87 -3.30 5.49 10.49
C PRO A 87 -2.78 5.20 9.08
N SER A 88 -3.57 4.52 8.25
CA SER A 88 -3.14 4.16 6.88
C SER A 88 -4.35 4.04 5.96
N ALA A 89 -4.11 4.18 4.65
CA ALA A 89 -5.15 3.94 3.66
C ALA A 89 -5.53 2.46 3.61
N ALA A 90 -4.57 1.56 3.83
CA ALA A 90 -4.84 0.14 3.92
C ALA A 90 -5.84 -0.17 5.04
N ARG A 91 -5.71 0.51 6.18
CA ARG A 91 -6.67 0.33 7.28
C ARG A 91 -8.06 0.84 6.90
N VAL A 92 -8.15 1.92 6.13
CA VAL A 92 -9.44 2.42 5.62
C VAL A 92 -10.08 1.37 4.71
N VAL A 93 -9.33 0.77 3.81
CA VAL A 93 -9.82 -0.32 2.94
C VAL A 93 -10.30 -1.49 3.78
N TYR A 94 -9.48 -1.90 4.74
CA TYR A 94 -9.79 -3.02 5.62
C TYR A 94 -11.12 -2.81 6.35
N ASN A 95 -11.29 -1.65 6.96
CA ASN A 95 -12.51 -1.34 7.73
C ASN A 95 -13.73 -1.20 6.82
N TYR A 96 -13.56 -0.57 5.67
CA TYR A 96 -14.68 -0.33 4.74
C TYR A 96 -15.31 -1.63 4.28
N PHE A 97 -14.51 -2.66 3.99
CA PHE A 97 -15.02 -3.92 3.46
C PHE A 97 -15.40 -4.94 4.53
N GLY A 98 -15.27 -4.59 5.82
CA GLY A 98 -15.79 -5.44 6.88
C GLY A 98 -14.79 -5.97 7.89
N GLY A 99 -13.54 -5.56 7.80
CA GLY A 99 -12.52 -5.91 8.79
C GLY A 99 -12.21 -7.39 8.82
N LYS A 100 -11.98 -7.92 10.01
CA LYS A 100 -11.54 -9.31 10.20
C LYS A 100 -12.49 -10.34 9.61
N GLU A 101 -13.79 -10.06 9.62
CA GLU A 101 -14.78 -10.97 9.06
C GLU A 101 -14.59 -11.18 7.56
N LYS A 102 -14.20 -10.11 6.85
CA LYS A 102 -13.99 -10.16 5.41
C LYS A 102 -12.58 -10.61 5.04
N PHE A 103 -11.63 -10.42 5.95
CA PHE A 103 -10.22 -10.73 5.73
C PHE A 103 -9.69 -11.72 6.79
N PRO A 104 -10.30 -12.90 6.95
CA PRO A 104 -9.90 -13.82 8.02
C PRO A 104 -8.49 -14.39 7.84
N ASN A 105 -7.98 -14.41 6.62
CA ASN A 105 -6.67 -14.98 6.30
C ASN A 105 -5.54 -13.94 6.28
N ILE A 106 -5.86 -12.66 6.44
CA ILE A 106 -4.85 -11.60 6.45
C ILE A 106 -4.30 -11.47 7.87
N PRO A 107 -2.96 -11.59 8.06
CA PRO A 107 -2.38 -11.52 9.40
C PRO A 107 -2.60 -10.14 10.04
N GLU A 108 -2.99 -10.13 11.30
CA GLU A 108 -3.18 -8.87 12.04
C GLU A 108 -1.86 -8.10 12.21
N ASP A 109 -0.73 -8.83 12.31
CA ASP A 109 0.57 -8.19 12.42
C ASP A 109 0.96 -7.42 11.16
N LEU A 110 0.49 -7.84 9.99
CA LEU A 110 0.70 -7.10 8.75
C LEU A 110 -0.01 -5.74 8.80
N LEU A 111 -1.24 -5.72 9.28
CA LEU A 111 -2.01 -4.49 9.41
C LEU A 111 -1.42 -3.56 10.48
N THR A 112 -1.00 -4.10 11.59
CA THR A 112 -0.33 -3.33 12.64
C THR A 112 0.95 -2.70 12.09
N ALA A 113 1.70 -3.44 11.30
CA ALA A 113 2.95 -2.94 10.71
C ALA A 113 2.69 -1.81 9.71
N VAL A 114 1.66 -1.91 8.87
CA VAL A 114 1.37 -0.85 7.91
C VAL A 114 0.89 0.41 8.61
N ASP A 115 0.10 0.27 9.67
CA ASP A 115 -0.34 1.41 10.47
C ASP A 115 0.85 2.15 11.07
N LYS A 116 1.80 1.39 11.61
CA LYS A 116 3.02 1.95 12.19
C LYS A 116 3.88 2.63 11.14
N ALA A 117 4.05 1.98 10.00
CA ALA A 117 4.89 2.52 8.92
C ALA A 117 4.32 3.82 8.35
N ASP A 118 3.03 3.87 8.09
CA ASP A 118 2.42 5.04 7.46
C ASP A 118 2.28 6.21 8.43
N SER A 119 2.06 5.95 9.71
CA SER A 119 1.99 6.98 10.74
C SER A 119 3.37 7.37 11.29
N ALA A 120 4.43 6.66 10.89
CA ALA A 120 5.80 6.86 11.37
C ALA A 120 5.94 6.73 12.88
N LYS A 121 5.11 5.90 13.50
CA LYS A 121 5.14 5.68 14.96
C LYS A 121 6.07 4.52 15.32
N PHE A 122 7.34 4.65 14.92
CA PHE A 122 8.36 3.68 15.25
C PHE A 122 8.99 4.00 16.58
N ASP A 123 9.26 2.97 17.40
CA ASP A 123 10.05 3.16 18.59
C ASP A 123 11.54 3.03 18.26
N ARG A 124 12.40 3.20 19.28
CA ARG A 124 13.85 3.17 19.07
C ARG A 124 14.31 1.81 18.56
N GLU A 125 13.77 0.74 19.10
CA GLU A 125 14.16 -0.61 18.68
C GLU A 125 13.77 -0.89 17.24
N ASP A 126 12.61 -0.41 16.80
CA ASP A 126 12.18 -0.53 15.40
C ASP A 126 13.21 0.09 14.45
N ILE A 127 13.79 1.23 14.85
CA ILE A 127 14.73 1.96 14.00
C ILE A 127 16.12 1.31 14.03
N LEU A 128 16.57 0.90 15.22
CA LEU A 128 17.92 0.36 15.38
C LEU A 128 18.04 -1.08 14.89
N ASN A 129 17.02 -1.89 15.11
CA ASN A 129 17.03 -3.32 14.75
C ASN A 129 15.71 -3.70 14.11
N PRO A 130 15.40 -3.17 12.90
CA PRO A 130 14.14 -3.50 12.27
C PRO A 130 14.06 -4.97 11.89
N VAL A 131 12.94 -5.59 12.22
CA VAL A 131 12.68 -7.00 11.92
C VAL A 131 11.27 -7.17 11.37
N GLY A 132 11.01 -8.31 10.76
CA GLY A 132 9.67 -8.66 10.29
C GLY A 132 9.11 -7.65 9.31
N TRP A 133 7.82 -7.37 9.41
CA TRP A 133 7.16 -6.43 8.51
C TRP A 133 7.74 -5.02 8.59
N THR A 134 8.27 -4.61 9.75
CA THR A 134 8.90 -3.30 9.91
C THR A 134 10.14 -3.18 9.03
N LEU A 135 10.96 -4.22 8.97
CA LEU A 135 12.12 -4.24 8.08
C LEU A 135 11.68 -4.16 6.62
N LEU A 136 10.65 -4.91 6.24
CA LEU A 136 10.12 -4.86 4.88
C LEU A 136 9.65 -3.45 4.54
N SER A 137 8.96 -2.76 5.46
CA SER A 137 8.50 -1.39 5.23
C SER A 137 9.67 -0.44 4.98
N PHE A 138 10.80 -0.61 5.67
CA PHE A 138 12.00 0.21 5.45
C PHE A 138 12.63 -0.06 4.09
N ILE A 139 12.64 -1.30 3.65
CA ILE A 139 13.16 -1.67 2.31
C ILE A 139 12.38 -0.95 1.23
N MET A 140 11.07 -0.80 1.41
CA MET A 140 10.18 -0.20 0.43
C MET A 140 10.15 1.32 0.49
N ASP A 141 10.66 1.93 1.55
CA ASP A 141 10.63 3.37 1.72
C ASP A 141 11.81 4.00 0.98
N SER A 142 11.51 4.83 -0.02
CA SER A 142 12.53 5.51 -0.81
C SER A 142 13.42 6.44 0.03
N ARG A 143 12.93 6.89 1.19
CA ARG A 143 13.67 7.81 2.06
C ARG A 143 14.80 7.12 2.82
N THR A 144 14.74 5.81 2.99
CA THR A 144 15.82 5.07 3.67
C THR A 144 17.04 4.83 2.78
N GLY A 145 16.88 5.04 1.48
CA GLY A 145 17.95 4.84 0.51
C GLY A 145 18.21 3.40 0.12
N LEU A 146 17.46 2.46 0.65
CA LEU A 146 17.61 1.06 0.30
C LEU A 146 17.21 0.84 -1.15
N GLY A 147 18.14 0.36 -1.96
CA GLY A 147 17.89 0.10 -3.37
C GLY A 147 17.86 1.32 -4.27
N TYR A 148 18.12 2.50 -3.73
CA TYR A 148 17.98 3.75 -4.48
C TYR A 148 18.92 3.87 -5.66
N HIS A 149 20.18 3.48 -5.51
CA HIS A 149 21.20 3.61 -6.55
C HIS A 149 21.75 2.28 -7.02
N HIS A 150 21.13 1.18 -6.69
CA HIS A 150 21.65 -0.15 -7.02
C HIS A 150 20.88 -0.79 -8.16
N LYS A 151 21.57 -1.60 -8.92
CA LYS A 151 20.93 -2.44 -9.94
C LYS A 151 20.60 -3.78 -9.31
N PHE A 152 19.33 -4.11 -9.30
CA PHE A 152 18.86 -5.37 -8.75
C PHE A 152 18.40 -6.31 -9.86
N ARG A 153 18.30 -7.60 -9.53
CA ARG A 153 17.89 -8.61 -10.49
C ARG A 153 16.53 -8.29 -11.11
N ILE A 154 15.60 -7.81 -10.27
CA ILE A 154 14.27 -7.42 -10.76
C ILE A 154 13.99 -5.95 -10.40
N SER A 155 13.11 -5.33 -11.18
CA SER A 155 12.75 -3.93 -10.96
C SER A 155 11.93 -3.76 -9.67
N ASN A 156 11.78 -2.51 -9.23
CA ASN A 156 10.92 -2.20 -8.08
C ASN A 156 9.48 -2.63 -8.35
N TYR A 157 8.99 -2.41 -9.57
CA TYR A 157 7.63 -2.83 -9.94
C TYR A 157 7.48 -4.35 -9.82
N GLN A 158 8.45 -5.10 -10.36
CA GLN A 158 8.42 -6.55 -10.29
C GLN A 158 8.48 -7.05 -8.86
N LEU A 159 9.29 -6.40 -8.01
CA LEU A 159 9.36 -6.76 -6.60
C LEU A 159 8.02 -6.49 -5.90
N MET A 160 7.39 -5.35 -6.18
CA MET A 160 6.08 -5.04 -5.61
C MET A 160 5.04 -6.09 -5.98
N MET A 161 4.99 -6.49 -7.26
CA MET A 161 4.05 -7.50 -7.72
C MET A 161 4.30 -8.86 -7.05
N LYS A 162 5.57 -9.22 -6.89
CA LYS A 162 5.95 -10.45 -6.20
C LYS A 162 5.56 -10.40 -4.72
N LEU A 163 5.79 -9.27 -4.05
CA LEU A 163 5.47 -9.11 -2.63
C LEU A 163 3.97 -9.19 -2.36
N ILE A 164 3.14 -8.71 -3.28
CA ILE A 164 1.69 -8.80 -3.11
C ILE A 164 1.26 -10.26 -2.92
N SER A 165 1.79 -11.17 -3.74
CA SER A 165 1.50 -12.60 -3.63
C SER A 165 2.12 -13.21 -2.37
N LEU A 166 3.38 -12.87 -2.08
CA LEU A 166 4.08 -13.43 -0.92
C LEU A 166 3.43 -13.00 0.40
N CYS A 167 3.03 -11.75 0.52
CA CYS A 167 2.44 -11.23 1.76
C CYS A 167 1.06 -11.81 2.05
N ARG A 168 0.38 -12.33 1.05
CA ARG A 168 -0.90 -13.02 1.27
C ARG A 168 -0.73 -14.40 1.88
N ASP A 169 0.36 -15.09 1.53
CA ASP A 169 0.52 -16.52 1.81
C ASP A 169 1.62 -16.84 2.83
N LYS A 170 2.52 -15.89 3.09
CA LYS A 170 3.73 -16.13 3.87
C LYS A 170 3.81 -15.23 5.09
N SER A 171 4.54 -15.68 6.10
CA SER A 171 4.87 -14.85 7.25
C SER A 171 5.93 -13.81 6.87
N ALA A 172 6.12 -12.80 7.73
CA ALA A 172 7.15 -11.79 7.50
C ALA A 172 8.54 -12.44 7.35
N GLU A 173 8.85 -13.40 8.19
CA GLU A 173 10.15 -14.08 8.17
C GLU A 173 10.35 -14.83 6.86
N GLU A 174 9.31 -15.48 6.36
CA GLU A 174 9.37 -16.19 5.08
C GLU A 174 9.55 -15.23 3.90
N VAL A 175 8.85 -14.10 3.92
CA VAL A 175 8.98 -13.07 2.89
C VAL A 175 10.40 -12.52 2.87
N LEU A 176 10.97 -12.26 4.04
CA LEU A 176 12.34 -11.73 4.16
C LEU A 176 13.41 -12.73 3.70
N CYS A 177 13.08 -14.02 3.60
CA CYS A 177 13.99 -15.03 3.08
C CYS A 177 13.99 -15.11 1.55
N ASP A 178 13.03 -14.44 0.88
CA ASP A 178 12.99 -14.44 -0.58
C ASP A 178 14.27 -13.84 -1.16
N PRO A 179 14.88 -14.46 -2.18
CA PRO A 179 16.17 -13.97 -2.73
C PRO A 179 16.12 -12.53 -3.21
N ASP A 180 15.03 -12.08 -3.82
CA ASP A 180 14.93 -10.72 -4.33
C ASP A 180 14.75 -9.72 -3.20
N VAL A 181 14.09 -10.11 -2.12
CA VAL A 181 13.97 -9.29 -0.91
C VAL A 181 15.32 -9.20 -0.21
N ARG A 182 16.00 -10.36 -0.07
CA ARG A 182 17.34 -10.42 0.56
C ARG A 182 18.34 -9.52 -0.15
N GLU A 183 18.29 -9.48 -1.47
CA GLU A 183 19.16 -8.61 -2.26
C GLU A 183 19.01 -7.14 -1.87
N ARG A 184 17.81 -6.71 -1.49
CA ARG A 184 17.52 -5.33 -1.09
C ARG A 184 17.97 -5.00 0.32
N ILE A 185 18.18 -6.02 1.16
CA ILE A 185 18.66 -5.83 2.54
C ILE A 185 20.18 -5.64 2.55
N GLU A 186 20.89 -6.34 1.68
CA GLU A 186 22.34 -6.28 1.58
C GLU A 186 22.79 -5.06 0.76
#